data_b437e562e16ba5271b52d581ecb59505
#
_entry.id   b437e562e16ba5271b52d581ecb59505
#
_cell.length_a   1.000
_cell.length_b   1.000
_cell.length_c   1.000
_cell.angle_alpha   90.00
_cell.angle_beta   90.00
_cell.angle_gamma   90.00
#
_symmetry.space_group_name_H-M   'P 1'
#
loop_
_entity.id
_entity.type
_entity.pdbx_description
1 polymer ?
#
loop_
_entity_poly.entity_id
_entity_poly.type
_entity_poly.pdbx_seq_one_letter_code
_entity_poly.pdbx_strand_id
1 'polypeptide(L)'
;MSNCGKTLSSNEYVEYIFREGPFTRKNLEKEEDYCIYPVNSKWIIGSFRVKNVGNFTYENLKLGYLPKLYGLCDLSANNASGILTTREQPVLNLSGQNTCVVIIDTGINWRHSTFIGRDGRSRIRALYDQENDKIYTREDITKALAEENADIPGDEIGHGTAMAGIAAGNVDREALFSGVAYRADLIVVKLMPAKQYLREIYYLKEGVTAYSEVDIMLALAWASRYVTDNALLSSFVLGIGTSLGYHSGGSPLGDMLKDESEISGRCVTLAAGNEGNARLHYEGFVGNKENDYFELRVDNNEKGLAFEIWSSSPEVYLLEIISPSGQIVNKLPARSGKSTVINFIFENTEIEVYYLQNEAIYGQNLIAVRMNRPAAGVWRFNVYSRDIYSGKYNVWVINREFLEGNTYILTSTPEMTILNPANISQCTCVGAYNHRENSIALDGSRGYNSMGLVKPDFVAPGVDIIVPDNFGNDYVDASGSSIAAAFFSGMAALILQYGAEKTEPEYYKTSEIKNMTIAGCIRKQGLSYPNREWGYGEVNLYNTIENMRVE
;
A
#
# COMPACT_ATOMS: atom_id res chain seq x y z
N MET A 1 7.51 -33.83 7.02
CA MET A 1 7.42 -32.44 6.58
C MET A 1 7.58 -32.45 5.07
N SER A 2 6.52 -32.11 4.33
CA SER A 2 6.56 -32.02 2.86
C SER A 2 7.54 -30.90 2.46
N ASN A 3 8.19 -31.09 1.32
CA ASN A 3 9.17 -30.13 0.78
C ASN A 3 8.42 -28.83 0.37
N CYS A 4 8.25 -27.90 1.29
CA CYS A 4 7.52 -26.63 1.11
C CYS A 4 8.29 -25.59 0.27
N GLY A 5 9.49 -25.92 -0.20
CA GLY A 5 10.49 -24.97 -0.72
C GLY A 5 10.12 -24.15 -1.96
N LYS A 6 8.97 -24.35 -2.62
CA LYS A 6 8.56 -23.55 -3.80
C LYS A 6 7.04 -23.34 -3.91
N THR A 7 6.26 -23.56 -2.86
CA THR A 7 4.80 -23.42 -2.97
C THR A 7 4.36 -21.96 -3.05
N LEU A 8 5.10 -21.04 -2.43
CA LEU A 8 4.82 -19.61 -2.48
C LEU A 8 5.02 -18.98 -3.86
N SER A 9 5.99 -19.48 -4.66
CA SER A 9 6.23 -19.00 -6.03
C SER A 9 5.50 -19.79 -7.13
N SER A 10 4.81 -20.88 -6.76
CA SER A 10 4.14 -21.76 -7.72
C SER A 10 2.68 -21.41 -7.94
N ASN A 11 2.26 -21.25 -9.19
CA ASN A 11 0.84 -21.07 -9.56
C ASN A 11 -0.05 -22.31 -9.29
N GLU A 12 0.53 -23.45 -8.89
CA GLU A 12 -0.21 -24.63 -8.47
C GLU A 12 -0.80 -24.51 -7.05
N TYR A 13 -0.47 -23.46 -6.32
CA TYR A 13 -0.89 -23.24 -4.96
C TYR A 13 -1.60 -21.88 -4.78
N VAL A 14 -2.59 -21.86 -3.89
CA VAL A 14 -3.27 -20.65 -3.38
C VAL A 14 -2.86 -20.43 -1.93
N GLU A 15 -2.73 -19.19 -1.52
CA GLU A 15 -2.40 -18.81 -0.15
C GLU A 15 -3.62 -18.24 0.57
N TYR A 16 -3.64 -18.48 1.89
CA TYR A 16 -4.58 -17.89 2.84
C TYR A 16 -3.84 -17.36 4.06
N ILE A 17 -4.31 -16.24 4.59
CA ILE A 17 -3.74 -15.61 5.78
C ILE A 17 -4.59 -16.00 6.98
N PHE A 18 -3.98 -16.59 8.02
CA PHE A 18 -4.67 -17.01 9.24
C PHE A 18 -4.03 -16.39 10.48
N ARG A 19 -4.85 -16.10 11.50
CA ARG A 19 -4.34 -15.82 12.83
C ARG A 19 -3.73 -17.09 13.42
N GLU A 20 -2.51 -16.97 13.99
CA GLU A 20 -1.83 -18.07 14.71
C GLU A 20 -2.66 -18.48 15.93
N GLY A 21 -2.78 -19.79 16.16
CA GLY A 21 -3.45 -20.34 17.31
C GLY A 21 -3.50 -21.87 17.30
N PRO A 22 -3.65 -22.49 18.46
CA PRO A 22 -3.56 -23.96 18.58
C PRO A 22 -4.64 -24.69 17.79
N PHE A 23 -5.84 -24.09 17.65
CA PHE A 23 -6.92 -24.67 16.86
C PHE A 23 -6.69 -24.45 15.35
N THR A 24 -6.12 -23.32 14.96
CA THR A 24 -5.81 -23.00 13.57
C THR A 24 -4.80 -24.01 13.00
N ARG A 25 -3.66 -24.21 13.66
CA ARG A 25 -2.67 -25.21 13.23
C ARG A 25 -3.26 -26.61 13.14
N LYS A 26 -3.95 -27.05 14.18
CA LYS A 26 -4.55 -28.39 14.22
C LYS A 26 -5.58 -28.63 13.11
N ASN A 27 -6.26 -27.58 12.66
CA ASN A 27 -7.21 -27.69 11.55
C ASN A 27 -6.48 -27.73 10.20
N LEU A 28 -5.46 -26.92 10.02
CA LEU A 28 -4.63 -26.90 8.81
C LEU A 28 -3.88 -28.22 8.62
N GLU A 29 -3.40 -28.85 9.69
CA GLU A 29 -2.70 -30.14 9.68
C GLU A 29 -3.58 -31.33 9.24
N LYS A 30 -4.90 -31.16 9.10
CA LYS A 30 -5.81 -32.18 8.61
C LYS A 30 -5.97 -32.19 7.08
N GLU A 31 -5.53 -31.12 6.41
CA GLU A 31 -5.64 -30.99 4.97
C GLU A 31 -4.52 -31.80 4.27
N GLU A 32 -4.80 -32.32 3.10
CA GLU A 32 -3.80 -32.98 2.26
C GLU A 32 -3.04 -31.97 1.39
N ASP A 33 -1.74 -32.20 1.16
CA ASP A 33 -0.92 -31.36 0.27
C ASP A 33 -0.89 -29.86 0.67
N TYR A 34 -0.60 -29.54 1.92
CA TYR A 34 -0.52 -28.17 2.44
C TYR A 34 0.89 -27.81 2.93
N CYS A 35 1.17 -26.51 2.96
CA CYS A 35 2.35 -25.94 3.63
C CYS A 35 1.93 -24.81 4.56
N ILE A 36 2.62 -24.69 5.70
CA ILE A 36 2.42 -23.60 6.66
C ILE A 36 3.70 -22.78 6.76
N TYR A 37 3.58 -21.48 6.57
CA TYR A 37 4.65 -20.50 6.73
C TYR A 37 4.34 -19.59 7.90
N PRO A 38 5.09 -19.67 9.02
CA PRO A 38 4.95 -18.73 10.11
C PRO A 38 5.51 -17.37 9.69
N VAL A 39 4.72 -16.31 9.82
CA VAL A 39 5.13 -14.93 9.53
C VAL A 39 5.66 -14.30 10.82
N ASN A 40 4.87 -14.32 11.87
CA ASN A 40 5.24 -13.86 13.22
C ASN A 40 4.41 -14.59 14.29
N SER A 41 4.41 -14.07 15.54
CA SER A 41 3.65 -14.68 16.63
C SER A 41 2.11 -14.58 16.48
N LYS A 42 1.60 -13.77 15.55
CA LYS A 42 0.17 -13.53 15.35
C LYS A 42 -0.37 -14.14 14.07
N TRP A 43 0.47 -14.31 13.05
CA TRP A 43 0.04 -14.64 11.70
C TRP A 43 0.82 -15.81 11.10
N ILE A 44 0.09 -16.67 10.39
CA ILE A 44 0.61 -17.77 9.58
C ILE A 44 -0.02 -17.74 8.19
N ILE A 45 0.72 -18.18 7.19
CA ILE A 45 0.24 -18.38 5.83
C ILE A 45 0.08 -19.88 5.61
N GLY A 46 -1.09 -20.28 5.13
CA GLY A 46 -1.36 -21.63 4.64
C GLY A 46 -1.37 -21.64 3.13
N SER A 47 -0.55 -22.49 2.50
CA SER A 47 -0.48 -22.68 1.06
C SER A 47 -1.09 -24.04 0.69
N PHE A 48 -2.06 -24.07 -0.24
CA PHE A 48 -2.88 -25.24 -0.59
C PHE A 48 -2.89 -25.43 -2.11
N ARG A 49 -3.01 -26.65 -2.57
CA ARG A 49 -3.06 -26.91 -4.03
C ARG A 49 -4.33 -26.34 -4.66
N VAL A 50 -4.20 -25.63 -5.78
CA VAL A 50 -5.29 -25.04 -6.59
C VAL A 50 -6.35 -26.09 -6.95
N LYS A 51 -5.93 -27.31 -7.33
CA LYS A 51 -6.84 -28.41 -7.69
C LYS A 51 -7.89 -28.76 -6.60
N ASN A 52 -7.59 -28.44 -5.33
CA ASN A 52 -8.44 -28.73 -4.20
C ASN A 52 -9.47 -27.61 -3.93
N VAL A 53 -9.35 -26.46 -4.60
CA VAL A 53 -10.22 -25.29 -4.40
C VAL A 53 -11.48 -25.33 -5.29
N GLY A 54 -11.40 -25.98 -6.46
CA GLY A 54 -12.47 -25.98 -7.45
C GLY A 54 -12.52 -24.69 -8.27
N ASN A 55 -13.73 -24.24 -8.65
CA ASN A 55 -13.90 -23.00 -9.40
C ASN A 55 -13.53 -21.77 -8.54
N PHE A 56 -12.92 -20.75 -9.14
CA PHE A 56 -12.53 -19.52 -8.48
C PHE A 56 -13.75 -18.64 -8.22
N THR A 57 -14.36 -18.84 -7.05
CA THR A 57 -15.44 -18.01 -6.49
C THR A 57 -15.04 -17.52 -5.11
N TYR A 58 -15.63 -16.43 -4.64
CA TYR A 58 -15.37 -15.94 -3.29
C TYR A 58 -15.72 -16.94 -2.19
N GLU A 59 -16.77 -17.77 -2.41
CA GLU A 59 -17.14 -18.84 -1.48
C GLU A 59 -16.08 -19.93 -1.43
N ASN A 60 -15.63 -20.45 -2.59
CA ASN A 60 -14.65 -21.53 -2.66
C ASN A 60 -13.27 -21.07 -2.17
N LEU A 61 -12.86 -19.86 -2.51
CA LEU A 61 -11.61 -19.24 -2.07
C LEU A 61 -11.67 -18.69 -0.63
N LYS A 62 -12.82 -18.75 0.05
CA LYS A 62 -12.97 -18.28 1.44
C LYS A 62 -12.48 -16.83 1.60
N LEU A 63 -13.15 -15.88 0.94
CA LEU A 63 -12.74 -14.46 0.81
C LEU A 63 -12.17 -13.84 2.09
N GLY A 64 -12.70 -14.16 3.27
CA GLY A 64 -12.22 -13.63 4.55
C GLY A 64 -10.77 -14.00 4.92
N TYR A 65 -10.14 -14.93 4.21
CA TYR A 65 -8.75 -15.35 4.39
C TYR A 65 -7.89 -15.12 3.14
N LEU A 66 -8.53 -14.72 2.02
CA LEU A 66 -7.86 -14.50 0.74
C LEU A 66 -6.97 -13.26 0.82
N PRO A 67 -5.70 -13.32 0.35
CA PRO A 67 -4.82 -12.16 0.26
C PRO A 67 -5.40 -11.10 -0.67
N LYS A 68 -5.26 -9.82 -0.30
CA LYS A 68 -5.59 -8.70 -1.17
C LYS A 68 -4.46 -8.42 -2.15
N LEU A 69 -4.75 -7.64 -3.18
CA LEU A 69 -3.79 -7.15 -4.17
C LEU A 69 -3.46 -5.69 -3.92
N TYR A 70 -2.20 -5.35 -4.10
CA TYR A 70 -1.65 -4.01 -3.93
C TYR A 70 -1.01 -3.57 -5.24
N GLY A 71 -1.27 -2.33 -5.65
CA GLY A 71 -0.70 -1.67 -6.82
C GLY A 71 0.26 -0.56 -6.47
N LEU A 72 0.96 -0.06 -7.47
CA LEU A 72 1.92 1.03 -7.34
C LEU A 72 1.19 2.37 -7.20
N CYS A 73 1.75 3.27 -6.40
CA CYS A 73 1.34 4.66 -6.31
C CYS A 73 2.35 5.50 -7.11
N ASP A 74 1.88 6.27 -8.08
CA ASP A 74 2.71 6.98 -9.06
C ASP A 74 3.62 8.09 -8.49
N LEU A 75 4.63 8.57 -9.24
CA LEU A 75 5.91 9.11 -8.75
C LEU A 75 6.12 10.63 -8.92
N SER A 76 6.70 11.37 -8.00
CA SER A 76 7.59 12.58 -8.05
C SER A 76 7.67 13.52 -6.85
N ALA A 77 8.80 14.00 -6.36
CA ALA A 77 9.15 15.28 -5.72
C ALA A 77 10.50 15.43 -5.00
N ASN A 78 11.23 16.51 -5.16
CA ASN A 78 12.32 16.88 -4.24
C ASN A 78 12.64 18.40 -4.28
N ASN A 79 12.24 19.22 -3.34
CA ASN A 79 12.94 20.49 -2.99
C ASN A 79 12.28 21.45 -1.98
N ALA A 80 11.10 21.24 -1.44
CA ALA A 80 10.36 22.28 -0.70
C ALA A 80 10.37 22.16 0.83
N SER A 81 10.97 21.12 1.42
CA SER A 81 10.69 20.73 2.82
C SER A 81 11.78 21.09 3.84
N GLY A 82 12.51 22.18 3.63
CA GLY A 82 13.52 22.67 4.60
C GLY A 82 14.77 21.78 4.74
N ILE A 83 14.97 20.79 3.86
CA ILE A 83 16.10 19.86 3.90
C ILE A 83 17.42 20.56 3.59
N LEU A 84 17.44 21.41 2.55
CA LEU A 84 18.64 22.17 2.22
C LEU A 84 19.02 23.11 3.37
N THR A 85 18.03 23.81 3.94
CA THR A 85 18.24 24.69 5.09
C THR A 85 18.83 23.92 6.28
N THR A 86 18.36 22.71 6.55
CA THR A 86 18.89 21.85 7.63
C THR A 86 20.31 21.37 7.34
N ARG A 87 20.64 21.04 6.08
CA ARG A 87 21.99 20.63 5.66
C ARG A 87 23.03 21.75 5.73
N GLU A 88 22.60 23.00 5.51
CA GLU A 88 23.45 24.18 5.60
C GLU A 88 23.78 24.59 7.03
N GLN A 89 23.12 23.98 8.04
CA GLN A 89 23.43 24.22 9.45
C GLN A 89 24.68 23.44 9.86
N PRO A 90 25.83 24.11 10.13
CA PRO A 90 27.09 23.40 10.41
C PRO A 90 27.07 22.52 11.65
N VAL A 91 26.13 22.78 12.57
CA VAL A 91 26.00 22.08 13.86
C VAL A 91 25.20 20.78 13.72
N LEU A 92 24.30 20.68 12.73
CA LEU A 92 23.41 19.52 12.58
C LEU A 92 24.02 18.39 11.75
N ASN A 93 24.74 18.70 10.68
CA ASN A 93 25.43 17.76 9.77
C ASN A 93 24.64 16.49 9.41
N LEU A 94 23.30 16.61 9.31
CA LEU A 94 22.41 15.50 9.06
C LEU A 94 22.49 15.05 7.60
N SER A 95 22.76 13.76 7.39
CA SER A 95 22.96 13.16 6.08
C SER A 95 22.37 11.75 5.96
N GLY A 96 21.84 11.19 7.05
CA GLY A 96 21.37 9.80 7.16
C GLY A 96 22.50 8.81 7.50
N GLN A 97 23.68 9.29 7.90
CA GLN A 97 24.78 8.40 8.28
C GLN A 97 24.36 7.49 9.45
N ASN A 98 24.79 6.23 9.41
CA ASN A 98 24.44 5.18 10.41
C ASN A 98 22.93 4.87 10.49
N THR A 99 22.16 5.28 9.51
CA THR A 99 20.76 4.87 9.35
C THR A 99 20.58 4.06 8.07
N CYS A 100 19.44 3.40 7.94
CA CYS A 100 19.12 2.71 6.71
C CYS A 100 17.65 2.98 6.29
N VAL A 101 17.40 3.01 4.97
CA VAL A 101 16.07 3.05 4.40
C VAL A 101 15.73 1.67 3.85
N VAL A 102 14.59 1.13 4.25
CA VAL A 102 14.07 -0.16 3.81
C VAL A 102 13.01 0.08 2.74
N ILE A 103 13.27 -0.39 1.52
CA ILE A 103 12.39 -0.30 0.36
C ILE A 103 11.79 -1.68 0.10
N ILE A 104 10.47 -1.81 0.18
CA ILE A 104 9.73 -3.03 -0.18
C ILE A 104 8.90 -2.69 -1.42
N ASP A 105 9.41 -3.05 -2.62
CA ASP A 105 8.87 -2.55 -3.88
C ASP A 105 9.29 -3.41 -5.10
N THR A 106 9.37 -2.81 -6.30
CA THR A 106 9.68 -3.47 -7.59
C THR A 106 11.14 -3.93 -7.73
N GLY A 107 12.03 -3.51 -6.84
CA GLY A 107 13.46 -3.75 -6.92
C GLY A 107 14.27 -2.46 -6.90
N ILE A 108 15.47 -2.47 -7.48
CA ILE A 108 16.36 -1.32 -7.58
C ILE A 108 17.34 -1.47 -8.75
N ASN A 109 17.60 -0.39 -9.48
CA ASN A 109 18.75 -0.31 -10.40
C ASN A 109 20.04 -0.17 -9.57
N TRP A 110 20.52 -1.29 -9.06
CA TRP A 110 21.69 -1.33 -8.17
C TRP A 110 23.00 -0.86 -8.83
N ARG A 111 23.04 -0.74 -10.17
CA ARG A 111 24.18 -0.22 -10.94
C ARG A 111 24.19 1.30 -11.04
N HIS A 112 23.07 1.98 -10.77
CA HIS A 112 22.99 3.43 -10.86
C HIS A 112 23.97 4.09 -9.87
N SER A 113 24.76 5.06 -10.35
CA SER A 113 25.82 5.73 -9.60
C SER A 113 25.33 6.35 -8.28
N THR A 114 24.05 6.71 -8.22
CA THR A 114 23.41 7.27 -7.02
C THR A 114 23.38 6.31 -5.83
N PHE A 115 23.56 5.00 -6.08
CA PHE A 115 23.60 3.98 -5.03
C PHE A 115 25.00 3.42 -4.75
N ILE A 116 26.02 4.04 -5.35
CA ILE A 116 27.43 3.63 -5.18
C ILE A 116 28.14 4.67 -4.30
N GLY A 117 28.78 4.23 -3.22
CA GLY A 117 29.55 5.07 -2.34
C GLY A 117 30.79 5.66 -3.01
N ARG A 118 31.35 6.71 -2.44
CA ARG A 118 32.61 7.33 -2.94
C ARG A 118 33.81 6.39 -2.92
N ASP A 119 33.73 5.32 -2.13
CA ASP A 119 34.72 4.25 -2.03
C ASP A 119 34.52 3.17 -3.13
N GLY A 120 33.56 3.35 -4.04
CA GLY A 120 33.20 2.39 -5.10
C GLY A 120 32.37 1.20 -4.62
N ARG A 121 31.99 1.16 -3.34
CA ARG A 121 31.14 0.08 -2.79
C ARG A 121 29.66 0.41 -2.92
N SER A 122 28.83 -0.61 -3.07
CA SER A 122 27.38 -0.43 -3.03
C SER A 122 26.92 0.08 -1.66
N ARG A 123 25.93 0.99 -1.67
CA ARG A 123 25.23 1.43 -0.46
C ARG A 123 24.04 0.55 -0.12
N ILE A 124 23.72 -0.43 -0.98
CA ILE A 124 22.70 -1.44 -0.72
C ILE A 124 23.35 -2.50 0.19
N ARG A 125 22.88 -2.59 1.43
CA ARG A 125 23.38 -3.57 2.42
C ARG A 125 22.93 -4.98 2.07
N ALA A 126 21.66 -5.09 1.65
CA ALA A 126 21.06 -6.34 1.21
C ALA A 126 19.97 -6.07 0.17
N LEU A 127 19.92 -6.91 -0.84
CA LEU A 127 18.83 -7.02 -1.82
C LEU A 127 18.24 -8.42 -1.69
N TYR A 128 16.98 -8.53 -1.28
CA TYR A 128 16.25 -9.79 -1.26
C TYR A 128 15.34 -9.88 -2.47
N ASP A 129 15.61 -10.83 -3.33
CA ASP A 129 14.79 -11.20 -4.49
C ASP A 129 13.82 -12.32 -4.07
N GLN A 130 12.55 -11.97 -3.90
CA GLN A 130 11.53 -12.94 -3.49
C GLN A 130 11.21 -13.97 -4.56
N GLU A 131 11.31 -13.61 -5.84
CA GLU A 131 10.97 -14.52 -6.93
C GLU A 131 11.92 -15.73 -6.98
N ASN A 132 13.21 -15.48 -6.74
CA ASN A 132 14.25 -16.50 -6.74
C ASN A 132 14.63 -16.97 -5.33
N ASP A 133 14.02 -16.40 -4.26
CA ASP A 133 14.35 -16.63 -2.85
C ASP A 133 15.85 -16.47 -2.59
N LYS A 134 16.44 -15.38 -3.10
CA LYS A 134 17.88 -15.14 -3.05
C LYS A 134 18.23 -13.80 -2.44
N ILE A 135 19.19 -13.80 -1.52
CA ILE A 135 19.69 -12.60 -0.86
C ILE A 135 21.07 -12.28 -1.42
N TYR A 136 21.25 -11.02 -1.84
CA TYR A 136 22.53 -10.49 -2.28
C TYR A 136 23.03 -9.49 -1.25
N THR A 137 24.23 -9.72 -0.74
CA THR A 137 24.88 -8.85 0.24
C THR A 137 25.52 -7.63 -0.43
N ARG A 138 25.93 -6.64 0.37
CA ARG A 138 26.72 -5.49 -0.13
C ARG A 138 27.97 -5.95 -0.90
N GLU A 139 28.63 -6.97 -0.41
CA GLU A 139 29.84 -7.53 -0.99
C GLU A 139 29.55 -8.17 -2.37
N ASP A 140 28.47 -8.92 -2.49
CA ASP A 140 28.02 -9.52 -3.75
C ASP A 140 27.70 -8.45 -4.78
N ILE A 141 26.92 -7.42 -4.38
CA ILE A 141 26.55 -6.31 -5.26
C ILE A 141 27.78 -5.51 -5.66
N THR A 142 28.67 -5.20 -4.71
CA THR A 142 29.91 -4.47 -5.00
C THR A 142 30.80 -5.20 -5.98
N LYS A 143 30.94 -6.52 -5.85
CA LYS A 143 31.68 -7.34 -6.80
C LYS A 143 31.03 -7.33 -8.17
N ALA A 144 29.70 -7.45 -8.21
CA ALA A 144 28.92 -7.46 -9.45
C ALA A 144 28.98 -6.12 -10.23
N LEU A 145 29.32 -5.00 -9.59
CA LEU A 145 29.51 -3.72 -10.30
C LEU A 145 30.64 -3.78 -11.34
N ALA A 146 31.61 -4.67 -11.15
CA ALA A 146 32.72 -4.88 -12.11
C ALA A 146 32.41 -5.94 -13.19
N GLU A 147 31.26 -6.61 -13.12
CA GLU A 147 30.84 -7.69 -14.00
C GLU A 147 29.73 -7.20 -14.95
N GLU A 148 29.92 -7.30 -16.29
CA GLU A 148 28.90 -6.89 -17.27
C GLU A 148 27.60 -7.71 -17.16
N ASN A 149 27.70 -9.03 -16.91
CA ASN A 149 26.59 -9.98 -16.88
C ASN A 149 26.42 -10.60 -15.49
N ALA A 150 26.35 -9.77 -14.44
CA ALA A 150 26.08 -10.27 -13.09
C ALA A 150 24.62 -10.76 -12.96
N ASP A 151 24.47 -11.93 -12.32
CA ASP A 151 23.16 -12.56 -12.04
C ASP A 151 22.54 -11.95 -10.77
N ILE A 152 22.30 -10.62 -10.78
CA ILE A 152 21.56 -9.88 -9.76
C ILE A 152 20.39 -9.17 -10.45
N PRO A 153 19.13 -9.37 -10.00
CA PRO A 153 17.99 -8.76 -10.63
C PRO A 153 18.01 -7.24 -10.44
N GLY A 154 17.59 -6.54 -11.47
CA GLY A 154 17.36 -5.09 -11.44
C GLY A 154 15.91 -4.74 -11.05
N ASP A 155 15.51 -3.56 -11.51
CA ASP A 155 14.15 -3.06 -11.39
C ASP A 155 13.60 -2.79 -12.79
N GLU A 156 12.80 -3.69 -13.32
CA GLU A 156 12.26 -3.59 -14.67
C GLU A 156 11.16 -2.52 -14.79
N ILE A 157 10.61 -2.07 -13.66
CA ILE A 157 9.48 -1.11 -13.58
C ILE A 157 9.98 0.29 -13.26
N GLY A 158 10.97 0.41 -12.35
CA GLY A 158 11.59 1.66 -11.96
C GLY A 158 11.03 2.31 -10.70
N HIS A 159 9.92 1.79 -10.17
CA HIS A 159 9.26 2.40 -9.03
C HIS A 159 10.12 2.35 -7.76
N GLY A 160 10.63 1.18 -7.40
CA GLY A 160 11.51 1.01 -6.24
C GLY A 160 12.83 1.78 -6.39
N THR A 161 13.38 1.86 -7.61
CA THR A 161 14.57 2.66 -7.93
C THR A 161 14.35 4.13 -7.64
N ALA A 162 13.23 4.68 -8.11
CA ALA A 162 12.86 6.07 -7.88
C ALA A 162 12.67 6.37 -6.39
N MET A 163 11.94 5.52 -5.66
CA MET A 163 11.74 5.66 -4.22
C MET A 163 13.07 5.61 -3.45
N ALA A 164 13.94 4.64 -3.76
CA ALA A 164 15.26 4.53 -3.15
C ALA A 164 16.14 5.77 -3.41
N GLY A 165 16.08 6.28 -4.64
CA GLY A 165 16.80 7.51 -5.03
C GLY A 165 16.38 8.72 -4.22
N ILE A 166 15.07 8.99 -4.15
CA ILE A 166 14.53 10.11 -3.37
C ILE A 166 14.85 9.97 -1.89
N ALA A 167 14.65 8.80 -1.31
CA ALA A 167 14.90 8.61 0.12
C ALA A 167 16.40 8.75 0.46
N ALA A 168 17.30 8.14 -0.35
CA ALA A 168 18.68 7.94 0.05
C ALA A 168 19.73 8.07 -1.07
N GLY A 169 19.38 8.53 -2.28
CA GLY A 169 20.33 8.67 -3.39
C GLY A 169 21.48 9.63 -3.08
N ASN A 170 22.66 9.39 -3.63
CA ASN A 170 23.82 10.26 -3.52
C ASN A 170 23.54 11.66 -4.08
N VAL A 171 24.36 12.62 -3.68
CA VAL A 171 24.39 13.94 -4.30
C VAL A 171 25.06 13.86 -5.68
N ASP A 172 24.29 14.14 -6.71
CA ASP A 172 24.77 14.33 -8.08
C ASP A 172 24.65 15.82 -8.44
N ARG A 173 25.80 16.48 -8.60
CA ARG A 173 25.83 17.92 -8.86
C ARG A 173 25.55 18.26 -10.32
N GLU A 174 25.84 17.36 -11.25
CA GLU A 174 25.61 17.56 -12.69
C GLU A 174 24.13 17.42 -13.01
N ALA A 175 23.48 16.41 -12.44
CA ALA A 175 22.04 16.21 -12.56
C ALA A 175 21.20 17.08 -11.62
N LEU A 176 21.82 17.89 -10.75
CA LEU A 176 21.16 18.67 -9.68
C LEU A 176 20.25 17.81 -8.79
N PHE A 177 20.65 16.56 -8.56
CA PHE A 177 19.92 15.58 -7.79
C PHE A 177 20.56 15.31 -6.43
N SER A 178 19.72 15.03 -5.44
CA SER A 178 20.14 14.49 -4.15
C SER A 178 18.95 13.85 -3.43
N GLY A 179 19.09 12.62 -3.02
CA GLY A 179 18.19 12.01 -2.05
C GLY A 179 18.20 12.74 -0.72
N VAL A 180 17.16 12.56 0.09
CA VAL A 180 16.96 13.24 1.38
C VAL A 180 18.02 12.81 2.39
N ALA A 181 18.19 11.52 2.63
CA ALA A 181 19.20 10.92 3.52
C ALA A 181 20.38 10.36 2.70
N TYR A 182 21.08 11.24 1.98
CA TYR A 182 22.05 10.89 0.93
C TYR A 182 23.25 10.05 1.39
N ARG A 183 23.39 9.76 2.69
CA ARG A 183 24.40 8.85 3.26
C ARG A 183 23.77 7.65 3.99
N ALA A 184 22.45 7.52 4.01
CA ALA A 184 21.82 6.33 4.58
C ALA A 184 22.14 5.11 3.72
N ASP A 185 22.27 3.97 4.33
CA ASP A 185 22.33 2.68 3.64
C ASP A 185 20.94 2.27 3.14
N LEU A 186 20.87 1.32 2.22
CA LEU A 186 19.63 0.78 1.67
C LEU A 186 19.50 -0.72 1.97
N ILE A 187 18.29 -1.13 2.29
CA ILE A 187 17.85 -2.52 2.28
C ILE A 187 16.68 -2.59 1.32
N VAL A 188 16.74 -3.48 0.34
CA VAL A 188 15.72 -3.58 -0.71
C VAL A 188 15.13 -4.97 -0.73
N VAL A 189 13.82 -5.05 -0.81
CA VAL A 189 13.11 -6.28 -1.15
C VAL A 189 12.44 -6.09 -2.50
N LYS A 190 12.86 -6.87 -3.48
CA LYS A 190 12.19 -7.00 -4.76
C LYS A 190 11.02 -7.96 -4.58
N LEU A 191 9.80 -7.42 -4.64
CA LEU A 191 8.58 -8.18 -4.48
C LEU A 191 8.32 -9.11 -5.66
N MET A 192 7.77 -10.29 -5.37
CA MET A 192 7.31 -11.24 -6.38
C MET A 192 5.95 -10.77 -6.95
N PRO A 193 5.77 -10.77 -8.28
CA PRO A 193 4.48 -10.45 -8.90
C PRO A 193 3.35 -11.36 -8.42
N ALA A 194 2.14 -10.79 -8.30
CA ALA A 194 0.96 -11.52 -7.86
C ALA A 194 0.65 -12.72 -8.78
N LYS A 195 0.36 -13.86 -8.15
CA LYS A 195 0.06 -15.11 -8.84
C LYS A 195 -1.21 -15.05 -9.68
N GLN A 196 -1.27 -15.93 -10.67
CA GLN A 196 -2.33 -15.96 -11.67
C GLN A 196 -3.73 -16.08 -11.04
N TYR A 197 -3.91 -16.91 -10.00
CA TYR A 197 -5.23 -17.07 -9.37
C TYR A 197 -5.77 -15.77 -8.74
N LEU A 198 -4.89 -14.92 -8.16
CA LEU A 198 -5.30 -13.61 -7.64
C LEU A 198 -5.64 -12.65 -8.78
N ARG A 199 -4.84 -12.67 -9.86
CA ARG A 199 -5.13 -11.86 -11.05
C ARG A 199 -6.49 -12.21 -11.66
N GLU A 200 -6.84 -13.49 -11.69
CA GLU A 200 -8.12 -13.98 -12.20
C GLU A 200 -9.29 -13.68 -11.27
N ILE A 201 -9.14 -13.88 -9.95
CA ILE A 201 -10.24 -13.64 -9.00
C ILE A 201 -10.64 -12.17 -8.94
N TYR A 202 -9.66 -11.24 -9.10
CA TYR A 202 -9.89 -9.80 -9.10
C TYR A 202 -10.02 -9.20 -10.50
N TYR A 203 -9.97 -9.99 -11.57
CA TYR A 203 -10.04 -9.57 -12.98
C TYR A 203 -9.02 -8.49 -13.34
N LEU A 204 -7.78 -8.65 -12.92
CA LEU A 204 -6.75 -7.66 -13.19
C LEU A 204 -6.49 -7.53 -14.69
N LYS A 205 -6.37 -6.28 -15.13
CA LYS A 205 -5.87 -5.93 -16.45
C LYS A 205 -4.58 -6.68 -16.79
N GLU A 206 -4.44 -7.12 -18.03
CA GLU A 206 -3.24 -7.80 -18.51
C GLU A 206 -2.02 -6.88 -18.46
N GLY A 207 -0.88 -7.41 -18.02
CA GLY A 207 0.38 -6.67 -17.92
C GLY A 207 0.49 -5.70 -16.74
N VAL A 208 -0.59 -5.44 -15.97
CA VAL A 208 -0.50 -4.55 -14.82
C VAL A 208 0.33 -5.17 -13.69
N THR A 209 1.14 -4.37 -13.04
CA THR A 209 1.90 -4.76 -11.86
C THR A 209 1.00 -4.82 -10.63
N ALA A 210 1.04 -5.94 -9.93
CA ALA A 210 0.31 -6.13 -8.69
C ALA A 210 1.07 -7.11 -7.78
N TYR A 211 0.94 -6.95 -6.47
CA TYR A 211 1.59 -7.76 -5.46
C TYR A 211 0.57 -8.34 -4.49
N SER A 212 0.84 -9.57 -4.02
CA SER A 212 0.01 -10.20 -3.00
C SER A 212 0.32 -9.66 -1.62
N GLU A 213 -0.70 -9.49 -0.78
CA GLU A 213 -0.55 -9.15 0.64
C GLU A 213 0.40 -10.15 1.36
N VAL A 214 0.36 -11.42 0.97
CA VAL A 214 1.26 -12.48 1.49
C VAL A 214 2.72 -12.13 1.23
N ASP A 215 3.06 -11.75 0.01
CA ASP A 215 4.45 -11.47 -0.37
C ASP A 215 4.97 -10.22 0.33
N ILE A 216 4.11 -9.20 0.50
CA ILE A 216 4.44 -8.00 1.26
C ILE A 216 4.65 -8.33 2.76
N MET A 217 3.81 -9.19 3.36
CA MET A 217 3.97 -9.63 4.75
C MET A 217 5.27 -10.40 4.96
N LEU A 218 5.65 -11.28 4.04
CA LEU A 218 6.91 -12.02 4.08
C LEU A 218 8.12 -11.12 3.87
N ALA A 219 8.03 -10.14 2.95
CA ALA A 219 9.04 -9.12 2.74
C ALA A 219 9.28 -8.30 4.01
N LEU A 220 8.20 -7.82 4.64
CA LEU A 220 8.28 -7.07 5.90
C LEU A 220 8.89 -7.90 7.02
N ALA A 221 8.48 -9.17 7.16
CA ALA A 221 9.02 -10.07 8.18
C ALA A 221 10.51 -10.32 8.00
N TRP A 222 10.97 -10.51 6.75
CA TRP A 222 12.39 -10.67 6.44
C TRP A 222 13.18 -9.38 6.75
N ALA A 223 12.70 -8.22 6.26
CA ALA A 223 13.36 -6.94 6.46
C ALA A 223 13.45 -6.56 7.94
N SER A 224 12.36 -6.75 8.71
CA SER A 224 12.31 -6.51 10.15
C SER A 224 13.33 -7.35 10.91
N ARG A 225 13.46 -8.64 10.55
CA ARG A 225 14.48 -9.54 11.12
C ARG A 225 15.88 -9.06 10.78
N TYR A 226 16.14 -8.75 9.50
CA TYR A 226 17.46 -8.25 9.06
C TYR A 226 17.89 -6.99 9.82
N VAL A 227 16.98 -6.03 9.97
CA VAL A 227 17.20 -4.78 10.73
C VAL A 227 17.49 -5.08 12.20
N THR A 228 16.74 -6.00 12.82
CA THR A 228 16.91 -6.41 14.22
C THR A 228 18.27 -7.07 14.44
N ASP A 229 18.61 -8.07 13.62
CA ASP A 229 19.83 -8.88 13.75
C ASP A 229 21.10 -8.02 13.56
N ASN A 230 21.00 -6.91 12.80
CA ASN A 230 22.09 -5.97 12.55
C ASN A 230 22.01 -4.69 13.41
N ALA A 231 21.07 -4.57 14.34
CA ALA A 231 20.86 -3.42 15.22
C ALA A 231 20.82 -2.07 14.48
N LEU A 232 20.04 -1.95 13.39
CA LEU A 232 20.01 -0.79 12.52
C LEU A 232 18.89 0.19 12.91
N LEU A 233 19.21 1.48 12.91
CA LEU A 233 18.21 2.55 12.86
C LEU A 233 17.62 2.58 11.44
N SER A 234 16.29 2.48 11.32
CA SER A 234 15.70 2.23 10.01
C SER A 234 14.38 2.94 9.77
N SER A 235 14.24 3.44 8.53
CA SER A 235 13.00 3.97 8.02
C SER A 235 12.45 3.04 6.94
N PHE A 236 11.31 2.41 7.21
CA PHE A 236 10.60 1.55 6.27
C PHE A 236 9.66 2.40 5.41
N VAL A 237 9.63 2.15 4.12
CA VAL A 237 8.67 2.81 3.23
C VAL A 237 8.02 1.81 2.28
N LEU A 238 6.68 1.92 2.17
CA LEU A 238 5.86 1.19 1.22
C LEU A 238 5.11 2.19 0.34
N GLY A 239 5.41 2.13 -0.98
CA GLY A 239 4.78 2.94 -2.02
C GLY A 239 3.60 2.26 -2.70
N ILE A 240 3.04 1.20 -2.12
CA ILE A 240 2.01 0.34 -2.70
C ILE A 240 0.76 0.34 -1.84
N GLY A 241 -0.41 0.16 -2.46
CA GLY A 241 -1.67 0.18 -1.74
C GLY A 241 -2.84 -0.47 -2.49
N THR A 242 -3.94 -0.67 -1.77
CA THR A 242 -5.18 -1.24 -2.31
C THR A 242 -6.41 -0.48 -1.82
N SER A 243 -7.42 -0.33 -2.69
CA SER A 243 -8.75 0.15 -2.31
C SER A 243 -9.63 -0.92 -1.67
N LEU A 244 -9.20 -2.17 -1.63
CA LEU A 244 -9.95 -3.24 -0.99
C LEU A 244 -9.83 -3.21 0.54
N GLY A 245 -10.90 -3.58 1.25
CA GLY A 245 -10.98 -3.63 2.70
C GLY A 245 -11.67 -2.43 3.33
N TYR A 246 -12.00 -2.55 4.61
CA TYR A 246 -12.64 -1.50 5.39
C TYR A 246 -11.61 -0.47 5.85
N HIS A 247 -11.48 0.63 5.17
CA HIS A 247 -10.47 1.70 5.32
C HIS A 247 -10.26 2.24 6.76
N SER A 248 -10.08 1.34 7.72
CA SER A 248 -9.81 1.63 9.14
C SER A 248 -8.34 1.39 9.54
N GLY A 249 -7.56 0.77 8.64
CA GLY A 249 -6.18 0.34 8.91
C GLY A 249 -6.06 -1.05 9.54
N GLY A 250 -7.16 -1.73 9.86
CA GLY A 250 -7.14 -3.12 10.30
C GLY A 250 -6.92 -4.08 9.12
N SER A 251 -5.89 -4.90 9.12
CA SER A 251 -5.63 -6.00 8.19
C SER A 251 -4.47 -6.85 8.73
N PRO A 252 -4.24 -8.06 8.20
CA PRO A 252 -3.04 -8.83 8.56
C PRO A 252 -1.74 -8.05 8.36
N LEU A 253 -1.56 -7.44 7.18
CA LEU A 253 -0.42 -6.57 6.90
C LEU A 253 -0.44 -5.32 7.81
N GLY A 254 -1.62 -4.75 8.05
CA GLY A 254 -1.80 -3.60 8.93
C GLY A 254 -1.34 -3.86 10.37
N ASP A 255 -1.67 -5.03 10.92
CA ASP A 255 -1.21 -5.44 12.27
C ASP A 255 0.32 -5.58 12.33
N MET A 256 0.96 -6.12 11.28
CA MET A 256 2.42 -6.24 11.22
C MET A 256 3.11 -4.87 11.13
N LEU A 257 2.60 -3.98 10.29
CA LEU A 257 3.14 -2.61 10.15
C LEU A 257 2.96 -1.81 11.43
N LYS A 258 1.83 -2.01 12.14
CA LYS A 258 1.62 -1.44 13.47
C LYS A 258 2.66 -1.95 14.46
N ASP A 259 2.90 -3.26 14.53
CA ASP A 259 3.90 -3.82 15.42
C ASP A 259 5.30 -3.28 15.10
N GLU A 260 5.66 -3.16 13.82
CA GLU A 260 6.93 -2.58 13.36
C GLU A 260 7.06 -1.10 13.77
N SER A 261 5.96 -0.34 13.71
CA SER A 261 5.93 1.08 14.05
C SER A 261 6.13 1.39 15.54
N GLU A 262 5.92 0.41 16.42
CA GLU A 262 6.09 0.53 17.87
C GLU A 262 7.51 0.21 18.35
N ILE A 263 8.41 -0.23 17.46
CA ILE A 263 9.80 -0.52 17.79
C ILE A 263 10.61 0.77 17.79
N SER A 264 11.34 1.04 18.87
CA SER A 264 12.24 2.19 18.97
C SER A 264 13.37 2.12 17.95
N GLY A 265 13.74 3.25 17.36
CA GLY A 265 14.74 3.34 16.29
C GLY A 265 14.17 3.01 14.91
N ARG A 266 12.83 2.94 14.77
CA ARG A 266 12.15 2.64 13.51
C ARG A 266 11.06 3.63 13.17
N CYS A 267 10.95 3.93 11.88
CA CYS A 267 9.83 4.69 11.32
C CYS A 267 9.18 3.90 10.19
N VAL A 268 7.85 3.81 10.18
CA VAL A 268 7.07 3.18 9.11
C VAL A 268 6.28 4.24 8.36
N THR A 269 6.57 4.39 7.08
CA THR A 269 5.99 5.39 6.19
C THR A 269 5.20 4.70 5.07
N LEU A 270 3.99 5.15 4.84
CA LEU A 270 3.05 4.59 3.87
C LEU A 270 2.55 5.68 2.93
N ALA A 271 2.47 5.37 1.65
CA ALA A 271 1.90 6.27 0.65
C ALA A 271 0.37 6.33 0.78
N ALA A 272 -0.20 7.53 0.72
CA ALA A 272 -1.65 7.73 0.84
C ALA A 272 -2.45 7.13 -0.34
N GLY A 273 -1.85 7.06 -1.52
CA GLY A 273 -2.48 6.64 -2.76
C GLY A 273 -2.82 7.81 -3.70
N ASN A 274 -3.27 7.47 -4.92
CA ASN A 274 -3.59 8.42 -5.99
C ASN A 274 -5.01 8.21 -6.56
N GLU A 275 -5.94 7.81 -5.70
CA GLU A 275 -7.32 7.46 -6.08
C GLU A 275 -8.34 8.61 -5.87
N GLY A 276 -7.88 9.81 -5.51
CA GLY A 276 -8.75 10.94 -5.19
C GLY A 276 -9.67 11.37 -6.35
N ASN A 277 -9.20 11.29 -7.59
CA ASN A 277 -9.96 11.60 -8.79
C ASN A 277 -10.39 10.36 -9.59
N ALA A 278 -10.11 9.15 -9.11
CA ALA A 278 -10.44 7.91 -9.81
C ALA A 278 -11.94 7.64 -9.92
N ARG A 279 -12.77 8.30 -9.08
CA ARG A 279 -14.22 8.14 -9.02
C ARG A 279 -14.64 6.71 -8.68
N LEU A 280 -13.89 6.04 -7.80
CA LEU A 280 -14.06 4.64 -7.43
C LEU A 280 -14.59 4.45 -6.00
N HIS A 281 -14.97 5.52 -5.33
CA HIS A 281 -15.57 5.48 -4.00
C HIS A 281 -16.95 6.17 -3.95
N TYR A 282 -17.87 5.58 -3.19
CA TYR A 282 -19.19 6.12 -2.89
C TYR A 282 -19.51 5.96 -1.41
N GLU A 283 -19.93 7.04 -0.76
CA GLU A 283 -20.48 7.02 0.60
C GLU A 283 -22.01 7.06 0.50
N GLY A 284 -22.67 5.98 0.93
CA GLY A 284 -24.11 5.81 0.88
C GLY A 284 -24.80 6.00 2.22
N PHE A 285 -26.08 6.38 2.17
CA PHE A 285 -26.92 6.54 3.35
C PHE A 285 -28.37 6.15 3.06
N VAL A 286 -28.81 5.01 3.58
CA VAL A 286 -30.20 4.53 3.44
C VAL A 286 -31.16 5.45 4.23
N GLY A 287 -30.81 5.79 5.48
CA GLY A 287 -31.61 6.67 6.32
C GLY A 287 -33.06 6.17 6.50
N ASN A 288 -34.03 7.09 6.46
CA ASN A 288 -35.45 6.79 6.54
C ASN A 288 -36.10 6.45 5.18
N LYS A 289 -35.29 6.32 4.12
CA LYS A 289 -35.75 5.90 2.79
C LYS A 289 -35.91 4.39 2.75
N GLU A 290 -36.67 3.89 1.78
CA GLU A 290 -36.80 2.44 1.54
C GLU A 290 -35.47 1.84 1.11
N ASN A 291 -34.69 2.58 0.29
CA ASN A 291 -33.37 2.20 -0.20
C ASN A 291 -32.54 3.45 -0.52
N ASP A 292 -31.24 3.23 -0.65
CA ASP A 292 -30.29 4.10 -1.34
C ASP A 292 -29.73 3.36 -2.54
N TYR A 293 -29.01 4.05 -3.46
CA TYR A 293 -28.41 3.42 -4.62
C TYR A 293 -27.16 4.13 -5.08
N PHE A 294 -26.29 3.38 -5.73
CA PHE A 294 -25.20 3.92 -6.53
C PHE A 294 -25.23 3.34 -7.94
N GLU A 295 -24.64 4.08 -8.87
CA GLU A 295 -24.59 3.72 -10.28
C GLU A 295 -23.13 3.59 -10.73
N LEU A 296 -22.78 2.42 -11.27
CA LEU A 296 -21.48 2.11 -11.82
C LEU A 296 -21.57 2.16 -13.37
N ARG A 297 -20.87 3.11 -13.97
CA ARG A 297 -20.70 3.14 -15.42
C ARG A 297 -19.54 2.26 -15.81
N VAL A 298 -19.84 1.19 -16.51
CA VAL A 298 -18.86 0.22 -17.02
C VAL A 298 -18.43 0.62 -18.42
N ASP A 299 -17.12 0.58 -18.68
CA ASP A 299 -16.54 0.85 -20.01
C ASP A 299 -16.71 -0.33 -20.97
N ASN A 300 -16.67 -0.05 -22.28
CA ASN A 300 -16.82 -1.07 -23.33
C ASN A 300 -15.71 -2.13 -23.32
N ASN A 301 -14.54 -1.78 -22.82
CA ASN A 301 -13.36 -2.66 -22.83
C ASN A 301 -13.23 -3.48 -21.54
N GLU A 302 -14.11 -3.28 -20.55
CA GLU A 302 -13.98 -3.92 -19.25
C GLU A 302 -14.23 -5.43 -19.35
N LYS A 303 -13.21 -6.24 -19.04
CA LYS A 303 -13.31 -7.70 -19.05
C LYS A 303 -13.87 -8.27 -17.75
N GLY A 304 -13.69 -7.55 -16.68
CA GLY A 304 -14.17 -7.90 -15.35
C GLY A 304 -13.73 -6.88 -14.32
N LEU A 305 -14.41 -6.83 -13.21
CA LEU A 305 -14.07 -5.96 -12.09
C LEU A 305 -14.58 -6.52 -10.76
N ALA A 306 -14.02 -6.00 -9.67
CA ALA A 306 -14.46 -6.30 -8.33
C ALA A 306 -14.68 -5.01 -7.53
N PHE A 307 -15.65 -5.04 -6.62
CA PHE A 307 -15.87 -3.97 -5.64
C PHE A 307 -16.41 -4.53 -4.33
N GLU A 308 -16.26 -3.77 -3.27
CA GLU A 308 -16.69 -4.13 -1.93
C GLU A 308 -17.64 -3.07 -1.38
N ILE A 309 -18.74 -3.50 -0.74
CA ILE A 309 -19.67 -2.67 0.01
C ILE A 309 -19.49 -2.99 1.48
N TRP A 310 -19.10 -2.01 2.26
CA TRP A 310 -18.83 -2.15 3.68
C TRP A 310 -19.82 -1.36 4.53
N SER A 311 -20.26 -1.97 5.63
CA SER A 311 -21.11 -1.32 6.63
C SER A 311 -20.72 -1.72 8.04
N SER A 312 -21.06 -0.86 9.01
CA SER A 312 -20.82 -1.18 10.41
C SER A 312 -21.81 -2.24 10.92
N SER A 313 -21.33 -3.21 11.70
CA SER A 313 -22.19 -4.13 12.42
C SER A 313 -23.04 -3.35 13.46
N PRO A 314 -24.32 -3.68 13.68
CA PRO A 314 -25.05 -4.87 13.25
C PRO A 314 -25.88 -4.70 11.96
N GLU A 315 -25.70 -3.64 11.18
CA GLU A 315 -26.52 -3.39 9.98
C GLU A 315 -26.34 -4.45 8.91
N VAL A 316 -27.44 -4.94 8.35
CA VAL A 316 -27.47 -5.93 7.26
C VAL A 316 -28.15 -5.30 6.06
N TYR A 317 -27.42 -5.17 4.98
CA TYR A 317 -27.92 -4.65 3.72
C TYR A 317 -28.26 -5.78 2.74
N LEU A 318 -29.29 -5.56 1.94
CA LEU A 318 -29.69 -6.40 0.81
C LEU A 318 -29.41 -5.65 -0.47
N LEU A 319 -28.97 -6.36 -1.50
CA LEU A 319 -28.62 -5.78 -2.79
C LEU A 319 -29.65 -6.20 -3.86
N GLU A 320 -30.14 -5.22 -4.62
CA GLU A 320 -30.87 -5.40 -5.87
C GLU A 320 -30.02 -4.84 -7.00
N ILE A 321 -29.97 -5.54 -8.13
CA ILE A 321 -29.12 -5.19 -9.26
C ILE A 321 -29.99 -4.94 -10.49
N ILE A 322 -29.77 -3.82 -11.15
CA ILE A 322 -30.42 -3.44 -12.41
C ILE A 322 -29.35 -3.31 -13.48
N SER A 323 -29.48 -4.09 -14.56
CA SER A 323 -28.55 -4.06 -15.69
C SER A 323 -28.78 -2.86 -16.61
N PRO A 324 -27.83 -2.56 -17.52
CA PRO A 324 -28.01 -1.50 -18.52
C PRO A 324 -29.23 -1.69 -19.44
N SER A 325 -29.66 -2.93 -19.69
CA SER A 325 -30.87 -3.21 -20.48
C SER A 325 -32.17 -3.10 -19.66
N GLY A 326 -32.08 -2.90 -18.35
CA GLY A 326 -33.21 -2.82 -17.44
C GLY A 326 -33.65 -4.17 -16.84
N GLN A 327 -32.88 -5.25 -17.01
CA GLN A 327 -33.14 -6.51 -16.30
C GLN A 327 -32.90 -6.29 -14.80
N ILE A 328 -33.86 -6.72 -13.98
CA ILE A 328 -33.83 -6.54 -12.52
C ILE A 328 -33.64 -7.89 -11.85
N VAL A 329 -32.66 -7.96 -10.95
CA VAL A 329 -32.51 -9.03 -9.98
C VAL A 329 -32.87 -8.48 -8.61
N ASN A 330 -34.03 -8.90 -8.10
CA ASN A 330 -34.58 -8.43 -6.84
C ASN A 330 -33.70 -8.80 -5.64
N LYS A 331 -33.98 -8.15 -4.49
CA LYS A 331 -33.25 -8.24 -3.21
C LYS A 331 -32.65 -9.62 -2.95
N LEU A 332 -31.33 -9.69 -3.05
CA LEU A 332 -30.55 -10.89 -2.78
C LEU A 332 -30.55 -11.17 -1.27
N PRO A 333 -30.78 -12.43 -0.86
CA PRO A 333 -30.77 -12.76 0.55
C PRO A 333 -29.34 -12.71 1.14
N ALA A 334 -29.14 -11.92 2.19
CA ALA A 334 -27.87 -11.81 2.90
C ALA A 334 -27.59 -13.09 3.71
N ARG A 335 -26.93 -14.06 3.11
CA ARG A 335 -26.49 -15.31 3.74
C ARG A 335 -24.99 -15.27 3.97
N SER A 336 -24.58 -15.04 5.20
CA SER A 336 -23.16 -14.95 5.55
C SER A 336 -22.36 -16.19 5.16
N GLY A 337 -21.20 -15.99 4.53
CA GLY A 337 -20.31 -17.05 4.05
C GLY A 337 -20.82 -17.76 2.79
N LYS A 338 -21.78 -17.18 2.05
CA LYS A 338 -22.36 -17.75 0.84
C LYS A 338 -22.33 -16.80 -0.34
N SER A 339 -21.98 -17.33 -1.51
CA SER A 339 -22.10 -16.65 -2.80
C SER A 339 -23.48 -16.90 -3.43
N THR A 340 -23.94 -15.88 -4.15
CA THR A 340 -25.04 -15.98 -5.12
C THR A 340 -24.50 -15.58 -6.49
N VAL A 341 -24.55 -16.51 -7.44
CA VAL A 341 -24.15 -16.23 -8.83
C VAL A 341 -25.38 -15.91 -9.66
N ILE A 342 -25.33 -14.83 -10.41
CA ILE A 342 -26.41 -14.28 -11.21
C ILE A 342 -25.93 -14.18 -12.65
N ASN A 343 -26.74 -14.71 -13.59
CA ASN A 343 -26.47 -14.60 -15.02
C ASN A 343 -27.45 -13.65 -15.67
N PHE A 344 -26.97 -12.53 -16.17
CA PHE A 344 -27.71 -11.58 -16.98
C PHE A 344 -27.62 -12.03 -18.44
N ILE A 345 -28.67 -12.67 -18.93
CA ILE A 345 -28.66 -13.37 -20.23
C ILE A 345 -28.49 -12.42 -21.39
N PHE A 346 -29.17 -11.25 -21.37
CA PHE A 346 -29.12 -10.28 -22.45
C PHE A 346 -27.75 -9.59 -22.54
N GLU A 347 -27.12 -9.36 -21.41
CA GLU A 347 -25.80 -8.75 -21.29
C GLU A 347 -24.66 -9.75 -21.43
N ASN A 348 -24.93 -11.05 -21.34
CA ASN A 348 -23.92 -12.11 -21.21
C ASN A 348 -22.93 -11.84 -20.06
N THR A 349 -23.45 -11.28 -18.97
CA THR A 349 -22.68 -10.88 -17.79
C THR A 349 -23.00 -11.82 -16.63
N GLU A 350 -21.96 -12.31 -15.95
CA GLU A 350 -22.10 -13.07 -14.70
C GLU A 350 -21.66 -12.17 -13.54
N ILE A 351 -22.50 -12.11 -12.49
CA ILE A 351 -22.20 -11.38 -11.25
C ILE A 351 -22.23 -12.35 -10.07
N GLU A 352 -21.13 -12.43 -9.34
CA GLU A 352 -21.06 -13.10 -8.05
C GLU A 352 -21.22 -12.08 -6.94
N VAL A 353 -22.15 -12.33 -6.01
CA VAL A 353 -22.37 -11.53 -4.80
C VAL A 353 -22.14 -12.41 -3.59
N TYR A 354 -21.16 -12.06 -2.78
CA TYR A 354 -20.79 -12.77 -1.55
C TYR A 354 -21.08 -11.91 -0.34
N TYR A 355 -21.77 -12.47 0.65
CA TYR A 355 -22.08 -11.81 1.91
C TYR A 355 -21.20 -12.35 3.03
N LEU A 356 -20.60 -11.46 3.80
CA LEU A 356 -19.85 -11.81 5.01
C LEU A 356 -20.27 -10.87 6.14
N GLN A 357 -21.04 -11.40 7.09
CA GLN A 357 -21.45 -10.65 8.26
C GLN A 357 -20.41 -10.79 9.36
N ASN A 358 -20.12 -9.69 10.04
CA ASN A 358 -19.15 -9.65 11.13
C ASN A 358 -17.80 -10.27 10.69
N GLU A 359 -17.23 -9.70 9.61
CA GLU A 359 -15.98 -10.16 9.04
C GLU A 359 -14.88 -10.22 10.12
N ALA A 360 -14.10 -11.31 10.11
CA ALA A 360 -13.28 -11.72 11.27
C ALA A 360 -12.15 -10.75 11.63
N ILE A 361 -11.69 -9.93 10.68
CA ILE A 361 -10.58 -9.00 10.87
C ILE A 361 -11.09 -7.65 11.38
N TYR A 362 -12.10 -7.10 10.72
CA TYR A 362 -12.61 -5.75 10.99
C TYR A 362 -13.85 -5.73 11.91
N GLY A 363 -14.54 -6.87 12.05
CA GLY A 363 -15.81 -6.94 12.77
C GLY A 363 -16.96 -6.17 12.07
N GLN A 364 -16.83 -5.95 10.76
CA GLN A 364 -17.76 -5.18 9.93
C GLN A 364 -18.49 -6.11 8.96
N ASN A 365 -19.55 -5.61 8.32
CA ASN A 365 -20.29 -6.37 7.32
C ASN A 365 -19.80 -6.02 5.92
N LEU A 366 -19.57 -7.05 5.11
CA LEU A 366 -19.06 -6.96 3.75
C LEU A 366 -20.04 -7.60 2.77
N ILE A 367 -20.30 -6.90 1.66
CA ILE A 367 -20.85 -7.47 0.44
C ILE A 367 -19.77 -7.32 -0.63
N ALA A 368 -19.16 -8.43 -1.03
CA ALA A 368 -18.17 -8.43 -2.11
C ALA A 368 -18.84 -8.82 -3.43
N VAL A 369 -18.57 -8.06 -4.47
CA VAL A 369 -19.17 -8.24 -5.79
C VAL A 369 -18.08 -8.39 -6.84
N ARG A 370 -18.22 -9.43 -7.66
CA ARG A 370 -17.39 -9.66 -8.85
C ARG A 370 -18.28 -9.66 -10.08
N MET A 371 -17.87 -8.94 -11.11
CA MET A 371 -18.55 -8.87 -12.40
C MET A 371 -17.64 -9.46 -13.48
N ASN A 372 -18.03 -10.57 -14.06
CA ASN A 372 -17.35 -11.21 -15.17
C ASN A 372 -18.00 -10.78 -16.47
N ARG A 373 -17.21 -10.25 -17.40
CA ARG A 373 -17.66 -9.71 -18.69
C ARG A 373 -18.86 -8.75 -18.53
N PRO A 374 -18.72 -7.71 -17.71
CA PRO A 374 -19.81 -6.78 -17.48
C PRO A 374 -20.15 -6.04 -18.78
N ALA A 375 -21.41 -6.06 -19.19
CA ALA A 375 -21.85 -5.27 -20.34
C ALA A 375 -21.62 -3.78 -20.08
N ALA A 376 -21.17 -3.08 -21.12
CA ALA A 376 -20.99 -1.64 -21.07
C ALA A 376 -22.29 -0.90 -20.78
N GLY A 377 -22.21 0.18 -20.04
CA GLY A 377 -23.37 0.99 -19.68
C GLY A 377 -23.46 1.26 -18.19
N VAL A 378 -24.64 1.66 -17.74
CA VAL A 378 -24.88 2.02 -16.34
C VAL A 378 -25.57 0.87 -15.63
N TRP A 379 -24.85 0.29 -14.67
CA TRP A 379 -25.37 -0.67 -13.71
C TRP A 379 -25.83 0.07 -12.47
N ARG A 380 -27.06 -0.21 -11.98
CA ARG A 380 -27.57 0.35 -10.73
C ARG A 380 -27.63 -0.73 -9.67
N PHE A 381 -27.11 -0.39 -8.48
CA PHE A 381 -27.12 -1.22 -7.30
C PHE A 381 -27.95 -0.52 -6.22
N ASN A 382 -29.16 -1.03 -5.97
CA ASN A 382 -30.02 -0.53 -4.89
C ASN A 382 -29.67 -1.27 -3.61
N VAL A 383 -29.43 -0.51 -2.56
CA VAL A 383 -29.06 -0.99 -1.22
C VAL A 383 -30.23 -0.79 -0.28
N TYR A 384 -30.76 -1.88 0.25
CA TYR A 384 -31.87 -1.88 1.19
C TYR A 384 -31.38 -2.27 2.58
N SER A 385 -31.82 -1.58 3.62
CA SER A 385 -31.58 -2.00 4.99
C SER A 385 -32.78 -2.79 5.51
N ARG A 386 -32.52 -3.88 6.22
CA ARG A 386 -33.55 -4.60 6.97
C ARG A 386 -33.89 -3.88 8.28
N ASP A 387 -32.85 -3.45 9.00
CA ASP A 387 -32.94 -2.75 10.25
C ASP A 387 -31.93 -1.60 10.22
N ILE A 388 -32.35 -0.35 10.42
CA ILE A 388 -31.50 0.83 10.30
C ILE A 388 -30.99 1.24 11.68
N TYR A 389 -29.68 1.27 11.84
CA TYR A 389 -28.97 1.79 13.02
C TYR A 389 -28.23 3.09 12.68
N SER A 390 -27.19 3.04 11.84
CA SER A 390 -26.52 4.21 11.29
C SER A 390 -27.01 4.58 9.90
N GLY A 391 -27.41 3.59 9.12
CA GLY A 391 -27.82 3.72 7.71
C GLY A 391 -26.66 3.96 6.76
N LYS A 392 -25.42 4.00 7.22
CA LYS A 392 -24.23 4.33 6.42
C LYS A 392 -23.58 3.08 5.83
N TYR A 393 -23.09 3.23 4.60
CA TYR A 393 -22.24 2.24 3.95
C TYR A 393 -21.26 2.92 3.00
N ASN A 394 -20.21 2.21 2.63
CA ASN A 394 -19.21 2.67 1.68
C ASN A 394 -19.00 1.63 0.59
N VAL A 395 -18.76 2.09 -0.62
CA VAL A 395 -18.44 1.25 -1.78
C VAL A 395 -17.06 1.63 -2.28
N TRP A 396 -16.15 0.66 -2.36
CA TRP A 396 -14.85 0.82 -2.99
C TRP A 396 -14.70 -0.16 -4.14
N VAL A 397 -14.42 0.38 -5.32
CA VAL A 397 -14.04 -0.41 -6.50
C VAL A 397 -12.53 -0.63 -6.45
N ILE A 398 -12.06 -1.75 -7.00
CA ILE A 398 -10.63 -2.07 -7.10
C ILE A 398 -9.84 -0.91 -7.73
N ASN A 399 -8.54 -0.80 -7.41
CA ASN A 399 -7.67 0.29 -7.88
C ASN A 399 -7.84 0.60 -9.37
N ARG A 400 -7.77 1.88 -9.71
CA ARG A 400 -7.91 2.37 -11.09
C ARG A 400 -7.01 1.67 -12.11
N GLU A 401 -5.77 1.43 -11.74
CA GLU A 401 -4.77 0.80 -12.60
C GLU A 401 -5.08 -0.66 -12.96
N PHE A 402 -5.91 -1.34 -12.17
CA PHE A 402 -6.33 -2.72 -12.40
C PHE A 402 -7.47 -2.86 -13.40
N LEU A 403 -8.18 -1.78 -13.71
CA LEU A 403 -9.31 -1.73 -14.65
C LEU A 403 -8.84 -1.57 -16.09
N GLU A 404 -9.48 -2.28 -17.02
CA GLU A 404 -9.16 -2.20 -18.46
C GLU A 404 -9.61 -0.87 -19.09
N GLY A 405 -10.77 -0.35 -18.67
CA GLY A 405 -11.41 0.80 -19.27
C GLY A 405 -11.67 1.95 -18.29
N ASN A 406 -12.38 2.98 -18.75
CA ASN A 406 -12.81 4.10 -17.93
C ASN A 406 -14.12 3.79 -17.19
N THR A 407 -14.06 2.81 -16.28
CA THR A 407 -15.17 2.42 -15.40
C THR A 407 -15.15 3.28 -14.14
N TYR A 408 -16.29 3.80 -13.69
CA TYR A 408 -16.39 4.69 -12.53
C TYR A 408 -17.80 4.77 -11.93
N ILE A 409 -17.91 5.23 -10.69
CA ILE A 409 -19.20 5.51 -10.03
C ILE A 409 -19.66 6.91 -10.42
N LEU A 410 -20.93 7.04 -10.88
CA LEU A 410 -21.48 8.31 -11.38
C LEU A 410 -21.52 9.40 -10.31
N THR A 411 -21.95 9.06 -9.10
CA THR A 411 -22.06 9.97 -7.94
C THR A 411 -20.96 9.73 -6.92
N SER A 412 -19.73 9.48 -7.39
CA SER A 412 -18.57 9.22 -6.54
C SER A 412 -18.21 10.39 -5.62
N THR A 413 -17.54 10.09 -4.50
CA THR A 413 -16.89 11.07 -3.65
C THR A 413 -15.37 10.87 -3.66
N PRO A 414 -14.56 11.94 -3.66
CA PRO A 414 -13.10 11.84 -3.56
C PRO A 414 -12.61 11.54 -2.13
N GLU A 415 -13.51 11.61 -1.15
CA GLU A 415 -13.22 11.40 0.26
C GLU A 415 -13.03 9.91 0.57
N MET A 416 -12.35 9.58 1.68
CA MET A 416 -12.06 8.21 2.12
C MET A 416 -11.42 7.31 1.02
N THR A 417 -10.56 7.90 0.20
CA THR A 417 -9.83 7.20 -0.87
C THR A 417 -8.39 6.84 -0.50
N ILE A 418 -7.97 7.12 0.75
CA ILE A 418 -6.66 6.66 1.26
C ILE A 418 -6.59 5.15 1.14
N LEU A 419 -5.57 4.67 0.43
CA LEU A 419 -5.39 3.24 0.20
C LEU A 419 -4.98 2.50 1.49
N ASN A 420 -5.40 1.26 1.64
CA ASN A 420 -4.82 0.38 2.65
C ASN A 420 -3.41 -0.06 2.19
N PRO A 421 -2.42 -0.14 3.10
CA PRO A 421 -2.54 -0.10 4.56
C PRO A 421 -2.39 1.30 5.19
N ALA A 422 -2.33 2.40 4.42
CA ALA A 422 -2.00 3.74 4.94
C ALA A 422 -3.05 4.34 5.93
N ASN A 423 -4.18 3.66 6.12
CA ASN A 423 -5.22 4.01 7.09
C ASN A 423 -4.83 3.72 8.56
N ILE A 424 -3.68 3.08 8.82
CA ILE A 424 -3.18 2.71 10.15
C ILE A 424 -2.86 3.96 10.96
N SER A 425 -3.40 4.06 12.19
CA SER A 425 -3.18 5.24 13.05
C SER A 425 -1.73 5.37 13.55
N GLN A 426 -1.03 4.26 13.79
CA GLN A 426 0.33 4.21 14.33
C GLN A 426 1.39 4.54 13.27
N CYS A 427 1.17 4.12 12.02
CA CYS A 427 2.08 4.41 10.91
C CYS A 427 1.90 5.83 10.38
N THR A 428 2.89 6.32 9.65
CA THR A 428 2.82 7.62 8.99
C THR A 428 2.24 7.46 7.59
N CYS A 429 1.16 8.18 7.30
CA CYS A 429 0.54 8.25 5.98
C CYS A 429 0.87 9.58 5.32
N VAL A 430 1.49 9.55 4.14
CA VAL A 430 1.98 10.74 3.46
C VAL A 430 1.24 10.95 2.14
N GLY A 431 0.59 12.12 2.02
CA GLY A 431 0.01 12.61 0.78
C GLY A 431 1.01 13.40 -0.06
N ALA A 432 0.70 13.61 -1.33
CA ALA A 432 1.54 14.34 -2.26
C ALA A 432 1.04 15.78 -2.49
N TYR A 433 1.96 16.75 -2.64
CA TYR A 433 1.65 18.08 -3.10
C TYR A 433 2.66 18.58 -4.14
N ASN A 434 2.23 19.50 -5.00
CA ASN A 434 3.10 20.20 -5.94
C ASN A 434 3.77 21.39 -5.23
N HIS A 435 5.05 21.27 -4.94
CA HIS A 435 5.82 22.28 -4.23
C HIS A 435 6.10 23.54 -5.07
N ARG A 436 6.06 23.44 -6.41
CA ARG A 436 6.29 24.56 -7.34
C ARG A 436 5.05 25.45 -7.44
N GLU A 437 3.87 24.83 -7.54
CA GLU A 437 2.59 25.52 -7.64
C GLU A 437 1.89 25.74 -6.29
N ASN A 438 2.45 25.13 -5.25
CA ASN A 438 1.90 25.20 -3.90
C ASN A 438 0.45 24.67 -3.81
N SER A 439 0.13 23.62 -4.59
CA SER A 439 -1.16 22.99 -4.72
C SER A 439 -1.12 21.52 -4.28
N ILE A 440 -2.26 20.96 -3.85
CA ILE A 440 -2.36 19.52 -3.59
C ILE A 440 -2.20 18.73 -4.91
N ALA A 441 -1.63 17.54 -4.87
CA ALA A 441 -1.60 16.67 -6.04
C ALA A 441 -3.03 16.33 -6.48
N LEU A 442 -3.33 16.51 -7.77
CA LEU A 442 -4.70 16.42 -8.30
C LEU A 442 -5.35 15.06 -8.02
N ASP A 443 -4.58 13.99 -8.22
CA ASP A 443 -5.03 12.60 -8.04
C ASP A 443 -4.82 12.09 -6.60
N GLY A 444 -4.21 12.90 -5.72
CA GLY A 444 -3.93 12.51 -4.34
C GLY A 444 -5.18 12.00 -3.61
N SER A 445 -5.03 10.82 -2.99
CA SER A 445 -6.07 10.23 -2.15
C SER A 445 -6.39 11.10 -0.95
N ARG A 446 -7.68 11.17 -0.57
CA ARG A 446 -8.20 12.06 0.46
C ARG A 446 -8.78 11.29 1.64
N GLY A 447 -8.59 11.85 2.82
CA GLY A 447 -9.14 11.32 4.06
C GLY A 447 -10.60 11.73 4.32
N TYR A 448 -11.13 11.61 5.51
CA TYR A 448 -10.49 10.90 6.61
C TYR A 448 -10.59 9.39 6.39
N ASN A 449 -10.03 8.54 7.27
CA ASN A 449 -10.30 7.11 7.18
C ASN A 449 -11.75 6.78 7.63
N SER A 450 -12.18 5.53 7.48
CA SER A 450 -13.55 5.10 7.81
C SER A 450 -13.91 5.22 9.30
N MET A 451 -12.92 5.41 10.17
CA MET A 451 -13.11 5.66 11.61
C MET A 451 -13.07 7.16 11.96
N GLY A 452 -12.99 8.05 10.97
CA GLY A 452 -12.91 9.50 11.17
C GLY A 452 -11.54 10.02 11.62
N LEU A 453 -10.48 9.18 11.58
CA LEU A 453 -9.13 9.62 11.91
C LEU A 453 -8.53 10.42 10.75
N VAL A 454 -7.72 11.42 11.11
CA VAL A 454 -7.03 12.25 10.13
C VAL A 454 -6.04 11.41 9.32
N LYS A 455 -6.24 11.39 8.02
CA LYS A 455 -5.36 10.85 6.99
C LYS A 455 -5.55 11.70 5.72
N PRO A 456 -4.47 11.97 4.96
CA PRO A 456 -3.07 11.69 5.31
C PRO A 456 -2.68 12.39 6.62
N ASP A 457 -1.59 11.95 7.28
CA ASP A 457 -1.10 12.66 8.46
C ASP A 457 -0.56 14.06 8.06
N PHE A 458 0.15 14.13 6.96
CA PHE A 458 0.65 15.35 6.34
C PHE A 458 0.99 15.11 4.86
N VAL A 459 1.42 16.14 4.15
CA VAL A 459 1.86 16.03 2.78
C VAL A 459 3.35 16.35 2.66
N ALA A 460 4.00 15.67 1.71
CA ALA A 460 5.36 15.97 1.28
C ALA A 460 5.37 16.27 -0.23
N PRO A 461 6.43 16.90 -0.74
CA PRO A 461 6.57 17.12 -2.17
C PRO A 461 6.42 15.81 -2.94
N GLY A 462 5.54 15.75 -3.94
CA GLY A 462 5.13 14.56 -4.69
C GLY A 462 4.73 14.81 -6.14
N VAL A 463 5.16 15.89 -6.80
CA VAL A 463 4.77 16.22 -8.19
C VAL A 463 5.97 16.79 -8.97
N ASP A 464 6.27 16.23 -10.15
CA ASP A 464 7.32 16.60 -11.12
C ASP A 464 8.73 16.63 -10.52
N ILE A 465 9.24 15.49 -10.09
CA ILE A 465 10.54 15.38 -9.47
C ILE A 465 11.50 14.51 -10.23
N ILE A 466 12.72 14.94 -10.18
CA ILE A 466 13.87 14.22 -10.73
C ILE A 466 14.16 13.01 -9.83
N VAL A 467 14.16 11.82 -10.44
CA VAL A 467 14.48 10.53 -9.80
C VAL A 467 15.46 9.76 -10.68
N PRO A 468 16.28 8.84 -10.13
CA PRO A 468 17.12 7.97 -10.95
C PRO A 468 16.26 7.04 -11.82
N ASP A 469 16.68 6.88 -13.08
CA ASP A 469 16.06 5.94 -14.01
C ASP A 469 16.39 4.48 -13.65
N ASN A 470 15.50 3.57 -14.02
CA ASN A 470 15.72 2.13 -13.83
C ASN A 470 16.71 1.52 -14.83
N PHE A 471 17.15 2.26 -15.84
CA PHE A 471 18.17 1.84 -16.80
C PHE A 471 19.31 2.88 -16.91
N GLY A 472 20.55 2.42 -16.88
CA GLY A 472 21.71 3.30 -16.99
C GLY A 472 21.93 4.17 -15.76
N ASN A 473 22.37 5.40 -15.98
CA ASN A 473 22.67 6.40 -14.93
C ASN A 473 21.91 7.71 -15.15
N ASP A 474 20.88 7.70 -15.98
CA ASP A 474 20.08 8.88 -16.27
C ASP A 474 19.05 9.15 -15.16
N TYR A 475 18.41 10.30 -15.25
CA TYR A 475 17.35 10.72 -14.34
C TYR A 475 16.11 11.08 -15.15
N VAL A 476 14.94 10.81 -14.57
CA VAL A 476 13.63 11.08 -15.18
C VAL A 476 12.75 11.86 -14.20
N ASP A 477 11.71 12.49 -14.71
CA ASP A 477 10.68 13.10 -13.87
C ASP A 477 9.61 12.07 -13.52
N ALA A 478 9.15 12.13 -12.31
CA ALA A 478 8.13 11.21 -11.81
C ALA A 478 7.12 11.90 -10.86
N SER A 479 5.82 11.42 -10.63
CA SER A 479 4.75 12.04 -9.79
C SER A 479 3.96 11.02 -8.93
N GLY A 480 3.66 11.32 -7.64
CA GLY A 480 2.74 10.53 -6.79
C GLY A 480 3.00 10.50 -5.30
N SER A 481 2.11 9.86 -4.57
CA SER A 481 2.19 9.75 -3.11
C SER A 481 3.32 8.82 -2.64
N SER A 482 3.78 7.88 -3.45
CA SER A 482 4.89 6.99 -3.11
C SER A 482 6.21 7.74 -2.99
N ILE A 483 6.44 8.74 -3.85
CA ILE A 483 7.62 9.60 -3.76
C ILE A 483 7.52 10.54 -2.56
N ALA A 484 6.35 11.11 -2.31
CA ALA A 484 6.11 11.87 -1.09
C ALA A 484 6.41 11.03 0.16
N ALA A 485 6.03 9.74 0.16
CA ALA A 485 6.35 8.79 1.22
C ALA A 485 7.86 8.49 1.28
N ALA A 486 8.52 8.26 0.14
CA ALA A 486 9.96 8.04 0.08
C ALA A 486 10.75 9.28 0.56
N PHE A 487 10.29 10.46 0.16
CA PHE A 487 10.83 11.73 0.64
C PHE A 487 10.78 11.84 2.16
N PHE A 488 9.61 11.58 2.74
CA PHE A 488 9.44 11.59 4.20
C PHE A 488 10.22 10.46 4.88
N SER A 489 10.34 9.29 4.28
CA SER A 489 11.16 8.19 4.80
C SER A 489 12.63 8.58 4.94
N GLY A 490 13.17 9.30 3.94
CA GLY A 490 14.50 9.91 4.05
C GLY A 490 14.58 10.94 5.17
N MET A 491 13.54 11.79 5.33
CA MET A 491 13.46 12.76 6.42
C MET A 491 13.40 12.07 7.79
N ALA A 492 12.65 10.96 7.91
CA ALA A 492 12.61 10.14 9.12
C ALA A 492 13.99 9.54 9.47
N ALA A 493 14.76 9.11 8.45
CA ALA A 493 16.14 8.65 8.66
C ALA A 493 17.04 9.76 9.22
N LEU A 494 16.86 11.02 8.78
CA LEU A 494 17.57 12.17 9.34
C LEU A 494 17.15 12.46 10.79
N ILE A 495 15.87 12.33 11.14
CA ILE A 495 15.37 12.48 12.51
C ILE A 495 15.92 11.36 13.43
N LEU A 496 15.98 10.13 12.93
CA LEU A 496 16.58 9.01 13.65
C LEU A 496 18.08 9.23 13.91
N GLN A 497 18.81 9.73 12.91
CA GLN A 497 20.22 10.14 13.08
C GLN A 497 20.33 11.22 14.15
N TYR A 498 19.51 12.27 14.07
CA TYR A 498 19.52 13.37 15.04
C TYR A 498 19.33 12.88 16.49
N GLY A 499 18.36 11.99 16.72
CA GLY A 499 18.12 11.41 18.06
C GLY A 499 19.32 10.60 18.56
N ALA A 500 19.89 9.75 17.70
CA ALA A 500 21.01 8.88 18.05
C ALA A 500 22.33 9.64 18.32
N GLU A 501 22.50 10.81 17.73
CA GLU A 501 23.70 11.66 17.88
C GLU A 501 23.58 12.69 19.00
N LYS A 502 22.46 12.74 19.75
CA LYS A 502 22.34 13.56 20.96
C LYS A 502 23.36 13.14 22.02
N THR A 503 23.69 14.04 22.92
CA THR A 503 24.56 13.76 24.08
C THR A 503 24.03 12.59 24.92
N GLU A 504 22.71 12.53 25.08
CA GLU A 504 21.96 11.37 25.58
C GLU A 504 21.17 10.79 24.42
N PRO A 505 21.57 9.67 23.81
CA PRO A 505 20.93 9.12 22.62
C PRO A 505 19.46 8.77 22.84
N GLU A 506 18.60 9.21 21.94
CA GLU A 506 17.17 8.93 21.90
C GLU A 506 16.82 8.12 20.66
N TYR A 507 16.06 7.05 20.84
CA TYR A 507 15.65 6.16 19.77
C TYR A 507 14.14 6.22 19.58
N TYR A 508 13.71 7.12 18.69
CA TYR A 508 12.29 7.38 18.44
C TYR A 508 11.62 6.24 17.70
N LYS A 509 10.34 6.05 17.97
CA LYS A 509 9.44 5.21 17.21
C LYS A 509 8.55 6.04 16.27
N THR A 510 7.83 5.37 15.38
CA THR A 510 7.04 6.04 14.33
C THR A 510 6.09 7.11 14.85
N SER A 511 5.35 6.83 15.94
CA SER A 511 4.39 7.79 16.51
C SER A 511 5.05 9.06 17.04
N GLU A 512 6.24 8.97 17.59
CA GLU A 512 7.02 10.12 18.08
C GLU A 512 7.51 10.96 16.91
N ILE A 513 8.16 10.33 15.89
CA ILE A 513 8.61 11.01 14.68
C ILE A 513 7.43 11.71 13.99
N LYS A 514 6.28 11.04 13.88
CA LYS A 514 5.07 11.61 13.32
C LYS A 514 4.60 12.86 14.08
N ASN A 515 4.52 12.79 15.40
CA ASN A 515 4.05 13.91 16.24
C ASN A 515 5.01 15.11 16.16
N MET A 516 6.31 14.87 16.21
CA MET A 516 7.34 15.92 16.02
C MET A 516 7.20 16.57 14.64
N THR A 517 6.99 15.76 13.59
CA THR A 517 6.78 16.27 12.22
C THR A 517 5.51 17.12 12.13
N ILE A 518 4.39 16.66 12.72
CA ILE A 518 3.12 17.41 12.76
C ILE A 518 3.32 18.76 13.44
N ALA A 519 4.09 18.82 14.52
CA ALA A 519 4.42 20.08 15.20
C ALA A 519 5.23 21.04 14.32
N GLY A 520 6.12 20.49 13.49
CA GLY A 520 6.96 21.26 12.53
C GLY A 520 6.28 21.60 11.20
N CYS A 521 5.08 21.08 10.91
CA CYS A 521 4.41 21.29 9.63
C CYS A 521 4.11 22.76 9.33
N ILE A 522 4.31 23.15 8.06
CA ILE A 522 3.88 24.44 7.54
C ILE A 522 2.37 24.37 7.24
N ARG A 523 1.64 25.38 7.70
CA ARG A 523 0.19 25.54 7.52
C ARG A 523 -0.10 26.80 6.73
N LYS A 524 -0.79 26.66 5.60
CA LYS A 524 -1.15 27.79 4.71
C LYS A 524 -2.23 28.65 5.34
N GLN A 525 -2.11 29.97 5.16
CA GLN A 525 -3.18 30.90 5.54
C GLN A 525 -4.44 30.64 4.71
N GLY A 526 -5.61 30.71 5.35
CA GLY A 526 -6.90 30.51 4.69
C GLY A 526 -7.36 29.06 4.60
N LEU A 527 -6.56 28.09 5.04
CA LEU A 527 -6.97 26.70 5.17
C LEU A 527 -7.13 26.32 6.66
N SER A 528 -8.14 25.52 6.95
CA SER A 528 -8.30 24.91 8.26
C SER A 528 -7.50 23.60 8.33
N TYR A 529 -6.86 23.35 9.46
CA TYR A 529 -6.10 22.13 9.73
C TYR A 529 -6.54 21.46 11.03
N PRO A 530 -6.55 20.12 11.12
CA PRO A 530 -6.27 19.20 9.99
C PRO A 530 -7.43 19.18 8.98
N ASN A 531 -7.14 18.78 7.74
CA ASN A 531 -8.14 18.57 6.70
C ASN A 531 -7.86 17.32 5.86
N ARG A 532 -8.81 16.99 4.98
CA ARG A 532 -8.82 15.71 4.25
C ARG A 532 -7.75 15.59 3.15
N GLU A 533 -7.19 16.70 2.68
CA GLU A 533 -6.21 16.75 1.61
C GLU A 533 -4.79 16.95 2.13
N TRP A 534 -4.60 17.90 3.04
CA TRP A 534 -3.30 18.31 3.57
C TRP A 534 -2.94 17.66 4.90
N GLY A 535 -3.86 16.90 5.51
CA GLY A 535 -3.68 16.42 6.88
C GLY A 535 -3.37 17.57 7.84
N TYR A 536 -2.25 17.47 8.56
CA TYR A 536 -1.79 18.51 9.49
C TYR A 536 -0.92 19.60 8.83
N GLY A 537 -0.61 19.50 7.53
CA GLY A 537 0.16 20.49 6.76
C GLY A 537 1.29 19.88 5.94
N GLU A 538 2.19 20.73 5.47
CA GLU A 538 3.39 20.36 4.68
C GLU A 538 4.55 20.03 5.62
N VAL A 539 5.27 18.93 5.36
CA VAL A 539 6.44 18.57 6.16
C VAL A 539 7.54 19.61 6.04
N ASN A 540 8.21 19.92 7.14
CA ASN A 540 9.38 20.78 7.16
C ASN A 540 10.39 20.29 8.20
N LEU A 541 11.53 19.78 7.74
CA LEU A 541 12.55 19.19 8.60
C LEU A 541 13.17 20.22 9.54
N TYR A 542 13.45 21.44 9.04
CA TYR A 542 14.07 22.48 9.84
C TYR A 542 13.19 22.84 11.05
N ASN A 543 11.91 23.11 10.82
CA ASN A 543 10.96 23.40 11.89
C ASN A 543 10.81 22.23 12.87
N THR A 544 10.81 20.98 12.32
CA THR A 544 10.72 19.78 13.15
C THR A 544 11.89 19.71 14.12
N ILE A 545 13.12 19.87 13.62
CA ILE A 545 14.34 19.82 14.46
C ILE A 545 14.40 21.00 15.44
N GLU A 546 14.03 22.21 15.02
CA GLU A 546 14.01 23.37 15.92
C GLU A 546 13.02 23.18 17.09
N ASN A 547 11.83 22.61 16.83
CA ASN A 547 10.89 22.31 17.90
C ASN A 547 11.43 21.24 18.88
N MET A 548 12.17 20.24 18.38
CA MET A 548 12.82 19.21 19.22
C MET A 548 13.96 19.75 20.10
N ARG A 549 14.53 20.93 19.78
CA ARG A 549 15.63 21.56 20.55
C ARG A 549 15.12 22.42 21.72
N VAL A 550 13.86 22.81 21.67
CA VAL A 550 13.24 23.70 22.69
C VAL A 550 12.66 22.89 23.86
N GLU A 551 12.45 21.59 23.68
CA GLU A 551 12.04 20.64 24.72
C GLU A 551 13.27 20.05 25.41
#